data_c871d5557bff509247393c11c47e4bbe
#
_entry.id   c871d5557bff509247393c11c47e4bbe
#
_cell.length_a   1.000
_cell.length_b   1.000
_cell.length_c   1.000
_cell.angle_alpha   90.00
_cell.angle_beta   90.00
_cell.angle_gamma   90.00
#
_symmetry.space_group_name_H-M   'P 1'
#
loop_
_entity.id
_entity.type
_entity.pdbx_description
1 polymer ?
#
loop_
_entity_poly.entity_id
_entity_poly.type
_entity_poly.pdbx_seq_one_letter_code
_entity_poly.pdbx_strand_id
1 'polypeptide(L)'
;MTRRILLLILLSLFAACLLSCTPQTTVPIGTVNFTRPGESRQDTLLLFLPGLRDNSGVYADEGFVAAAGRSGIKADMIGVDAHLAYYLEKKFLKRLKEDVIDPAKRKGYRKIWLVGISLGGFGALWYDIENPGDLTGIVALSPYLGDPEMVDEVSRAGGLAAWHPLAGGDLDDQHRIWRGLKSYERRESCAGRVYLGYGLQDKFATPDGMLAAVLPPEQVFTIEGGHHWPVWRTLWDDMLKSRVFDKDGKD
;
A
#
# COMPACT_ATOMS: atom_id res chain seq x y z
N MET A 1 -35.11 28.28 24.42
CA MET A 1 -34.45 27.04 24.90
C MET A 1 -34.60 25.87 23.90
N THR A 2 -35.75 25.72 23.27
CA THR A 2 -36.12 24.60 22.37
C THR A 2 -35.30 24.50 21.06
N ARG A 3 -34.98 25.61 20.40
CA ARG A 3 -34.24 25.58 19.10
C ARG A 3 -32.77 25.11 19.21
N ARG A 4 -32.10 25.45 20.31
CA ARG A 4 -30.70 25.02 20.55
C ARG A 4 -30.61 23.54 20.90
N ILE A 5 -31.59 23.03 21.64
CA ILE A 5 -31.66 21.60 22.01
C ILE A 5 -31.94 20.76 20.77
N LEU A 6 -32.87 21.21 19.89
CA LEU A 6 -33.16 20.52 18.62
C LEU A 6 -31.93 20.48 17.68
N LEU A 7 -31.18 21.58 17.61
CA LEU A 7 -29.93 21.64 16.81
C LEU A 7 -28.85 20.69 17.33
N LEU A 8 -28.70 20.58 18.65
CA LEU A 8 -27.74 19.65 19.27
C LEU A 8 -28.13 18.18 19.07
N ILE A 9 -29.45 17.87 19.11
CA ILE A 9 -29.96 16.53 18.83
C ILE A 9 -29.77 16.18 17.34
N LEU A 10 -30.01 17.11 16.42
CA LEU A 10 -29.75 16.90 14.99
C LEU A 10 -28.26 16.74 14.68
N LEU A 11 -27.38 17.50 15.32
CA LEU A 11 -25.94 17.35 15.20
C LEU A 11 -25.44 16.01 15.78
N SER A 12 -25.99 15.56 16.90
CA SER A 12 -25.62 14.26 17.48
C SER A 12 -26.14 13.08 16.66
N LEU A 13 -27.36 13.18 16.08
CA LEU A 13 -27.88 12.18 15.16
C LEU A 13 -27.11 12.15 13.84
N PHE A 14 -26.68 13.29 13.32
CA PHE A 14 -25.85 13.37 12.12
C PHE A 14 -24.46 12.80 12.36
N ALA A 15 -23.84 13.09 13.53
CA ALA A 15 -22.58 12.48 13.93
C ALA A 15 -22.69 10.96 14.14
N ALA A 16 -23.80 10.49 14.72
CA ALA A 16 -24.07 9.06 14.89
C ALA A 16 -24.31 8.35 13.54
N CYS A 17 -24.97 8.99 12.57
CA CYS A 17 -25.12 8.46 11.21
C CYS A 17 -23.78 8.37 10.47
N LEU A 18 -22.85 9.32 10.67
CA LEU A 18 -21.53 9.27 10.05
C LEU A 18 -20.66 8.15 10.63
N LEU A 19 -20.84 7.81 11.90
CA LEU A 19 -20.14 6.68 12.56
C LEU A 19 -20.69 5.30 12.16
N SER A 20 -21.93 5.21 11.68
CA SER A 20 -22.54 3.93 11.31
C SER A 20 -22.21 3.44 9.89
N CYS A 21 -21.46 4.22 9.09
CA CYS A 21 -21.07 3.87 7.72
C CYS A 21 -19.61 3.40 7.56
N THR A 22 -18.85 3.28 8.64
CA THR A 22 -17.51 2.68 8.53
C THR A 22 -17.62 1.16 8.47
N PRO A 23 -17.05 0.49 7.44
CA PRO A 23 -17.04 -0.96 7.40
C PRO A 23 -16.40 -1.53 8.68
N GLN A 24 -17.01 -2.57 9.27
CA GLN A 24 -16.46 -3.24 10.43
C GLN A 24 -15.38 -4.22 10.02
N THR A 25 -14.32 -4.32 10.83
CA THR A 25 -13.28 -5.34 10.60
C THR A 25 -13.84 -6.74 10.81
N THR A 26 -13.54 -7.66 9.90
CA THR A 26 -13.93 -9.08 9.99
C THR A 26 -12.72 -9.97 10.25
N VAL A 27 -12.97 -11.18 10.76
CA VAL A 27 -11.97 -12.22 10.92
C VAL A 27 -12.57 -13.51 10.32
N PRO A 28 -11.95 -14.06 9.27
CA PRO A 28 -10.80 -13.53 8.54
C PRO A 28 -11.10 -12.23 7.78
N ILE A 29 -10.03 -11.52 7.36
CA ILE A 29 -10.17 -10.37 6.46
C ILE A 29 -10.78 -10.82 5.12
N GLY A 30 -11.71 -10.02 4.59
CA GLY A 30 -12.37 -10.30 3.31
C GLY A 30 -11.39 -10.30 2.13
N THR A 31 -11.65 -11.14 1.13
CA THR A 31 -10.87 -11.17 -0.10
C THR A 31 -11.74 -11.42 -1.32
N VAL A 32 -11.34 -10.89 -2.48
CA VAL A 32 -11.95 -11.16 -3.79
C VAL A 32 -10.91 -11.80 -4.67
N ASN A 33 -11.21 -13.01 -5.20
CA ASN A 33 -10.32 -13.70 -6.13
C ASN A 33 -10.63 -13.26 -7.57
N PHE A 34 -9.60 -12.82 -8.29
CA PHE A 34 -9.69 -12.42 -9.70
C PHE A 34 -9.19 -13.49 -10.68
N THR A 35 -8.63 -14.59 -10.18
CA THR A 35 -8.20 -15.73 -11.01
C THR A 35 -9.43 -16.42 -11.60
N ARG A 36 -9.39 -16.72 -12.89
CA ARG A 36 -10.53 -17.35 -13.57
C ARG A 36 -10.74 -18.78 -13.08
N PRO A 37 -12.01 -19.21 -12.91
CA PRO A 37 -12.30 -20.59 -12.58
C PRO A 37 -11.71 -21.55 -13.64
N GLY A 38 -11.02 -22.58 -13.19
CA GLY A 38 -10.42 -23.60 -14.07
C GLY A 38 -9.01 -23.31 -14.56
N GLU A 39 -8.46 -22.15 -14.31
CA GLU A 39 -7.03 -21.88 -14.53
C GLU A 39 -6.19 -22.61 -13.47
N SER A 40 -5.06 -23.17 -13.90
CA SER A 40 -4.11 -23.77 -12.96
C SER A 40 -3.46 -22.69 -12.11
N ARG A 41 -3.34 -22.96 -10.80
CA ARG A 41 -2.69 -22.06 -9.85
C ARG A 41 -1.28 -21.70 -10.32
N GLN A 42 -0.93 -20.42 -10.20
CA GLN A 42 0.39 -19.92 -10.51
C GLN A 42 1.32 -19.99 -9.28
N ASP A 43 2.63 -19.85 -9.49
CA ASP A 43 3.60 -19.78 -8.39
C ASP A 43 3.65 -18.38 -7.75
N THR A 44 3.24 -17.38 -8.50
CA THR A 44 3.20 -15.97 -8.09
C THR A 44 1.78 -15.56 -7.70
N LEU A 45 1.68 -14.81 -6.62
CA LEU A 45 0.45 -14.19 -6.14
C LEU A 45 0.61 -12.68 -6.05
N LEU A 46 -0.28 -11.93 -6.68
CA LEU A 46 -0.43 -10.49 -6.50
C LEU A 46 -1.59 -10.22 -5.54
N LEU A 47 -1.31 -9.54 -4.45
CA LEU A 47 -2.29 -9.11 -3.45
C LEU A 47 -2.49 -7.62 -3.58
N PHE A 48 -3.71 -7.19 -3.90
CA PHE A 48 -4.06 -5.80 -4.09
C PHE A 48 -4.65 -5.20 -2.81
N LEU A 49 -4.07 -4.09 -2.36
CA LEU A 49 -4.49 -3.34 -1.17
C LEU A 49 -5.16 -2.02 -1.60
N PRO A 50 -6.45 -1.80 -1.27
CA PRO A 50 -7.21 -0.65 -1.75
C PRO A 50 -6.74 0.66 -1.11
N GLY A 51 -7.01 1.77 -1.81
CA GLY A 51 -6.90 3.11 -1.28
C GLY A 51 -7.97 3.44 -0.24
N LEU A 52 -7.89 4.63 0.33
CA LEU A 52 -8.90 5.15 1.24
C LEU A 52 -10.27 5.25 0.52
N ARG A 53 -11.31 4.67 1.09
CA ARG A 53 -12.69 4.59 0.57
C ARG A 53 -12.91 3.62 -0.59
N ASP A 54 -11.88 2.92 -1.03
CA ASP A 54 -12.00 1.86 -2.00
C ASP A 54 -12.29 0.51 -1.31
N ASN A 55 -12.67 -0.48 -2.10
CA ASN A 55 -12.94 -1.85 -1.66
C ASN A 55 -12.02 -2.84 -2.36
N SER A 56 -12.09 -4.11 -1.97
CA SER A 56 -11.26 -5.20 -2.52
C SER A 56 -11.45 -5.45 -4.03
N GLY A 57 -12.56 -5.00 -4.63
CA GLY A 57 -12.87 -5.17 -6.06
C GLY A 57 -12.31 -4.08 -6.97
N VAL A 58 -11.94 -2.93 -6.41
CA VAL A 58 -11.60 -1.71 -7.17
C VAL A 58 -10.54 -1.90 -8.25
N TYR A 59 -9.56 -2.76 -8.03
CA TYR A 59 -8.50 -3.01 -9.02
C TYR A 59 -8.98 -3.72 -10.28
N ALA A 60 -10.04 -4.53 -10.17
CA ALA A 60 -10.69 -5.10 -11.34
C ALA A 60 -11.52 -4.04 -12.09
N ASP A 61 -12.28 -3.23 -11.35
CA ASP A 61 -13.11 -2.16 -11.89
C ASP A 61 -12.27 -1.11 -12.61
N GLU A 62 -11.09 -0.79 -12.08
CA GLU A 62 -10.13 0.18 -12.63
C GLU A 62 -9.15 -0.43 -13.66
N GLY A 63 -9.34 -1.70 -14.04
CA GLY A 63 -8.64 -2.34 -15.14
C GLY A 63 -7.24 -2.88 -14.83
N PHE A 64 -6.76 -2.83 -13.60
CA PHE A 64 -5.43 -3.34 -13.20
C PHE A 64 -5.30 -4.84 -13.45
N VAL A 65 -6.32 -5.61 -13.06
CA VAL A 65 -6.39 -7.07 -13.28
C VAL A 65 -6.36 -7.39 -14.77
N ALA A 66 -7.14 -6.66 -15.56
CA ALA A 66 -7.18 -6.85 -17.01
C ALA A 66 -5.84 -6.48 -17.68
N ALA A 67 -5.18 -5.41 -17.23
CA ALA A 67 -3.87 -5.01 -17.74
C ALA A 67 -2.80 -6.05 -17.41
N ALA A 68 -2.76 -6.58 -16.19
CA ALA A 68 -1.87 -7.66 -15.79
C ALA A 68 -2.09 -8.92 -16.64
N GLY A 69 -3.35 -9.30 -16.89
CA GLY A 69 -3.67 -10.42 -17.78
C GLY A 69 -3.18 -10.22 -19.21
N ARG A 70 -3.31 -9.01 -19.76
CA ARG A 70 -2.81 -8.68 -21.10
C ARG A 70 -1.28 -8.63 -21.20
N SER A 71 -0.59 -8.26 -20.13
CA SER A 71 0.88 -8.23 -20.09
C SER A 71 1.52 -9.62 -20.12
N GLY A 72 0.72 -10.68 -19.93
CA GLY A 72 1.19 -12.05 -19.94
C GLY A 72 1.83 -12.51 -18.62
N ILE A 73 1.73 -11.70 -17.56
CA ILE A 73 2.23 -12.12 -16.23
C ILE A 73 1.54 -13.39 -15.76
N LYS A 74 2.33 -14.34 -15.27
CA LYS A 74 1.86 -15.61 -14.73
C LYS A 74 1.66 -15.49 -13.22
N ALA A 75 0.53 -14.93 -12.81
CA ALA A 75 0.21 -14.68 -11.40
C ALA A 75 -1.27 -14.87 -11.13
N ASP A 76 -1.58 -15.44 -9.97
CA ASP A 76 -2.90 -15.35 -9.38
C ASP A 76 -3.07 -13.97 -8.76
N MET A 77 -4.30 -13.47 -8.72
CA MET A 77 -4.59 -12.10 -8.27
C MET A 77 -5.74 -12.09 -7.28
N ILE A 78 -5.53 -11.43 -6.13
CA ILE A 78 -6.52 -11.34 -5.05
C ILE A 78 -6.60 -9.89 -4.56
N GLY A 79 -7.79 -9.33 -4.50
CA GLY A 79 -8.08 -8.10 -3.79
C GLY A 79 -8.33 -8.38 -2.31
N VAL A 80 -7.66 -7.66 -1.42
CA VAL A 80 -7.81 -7.78 0.03
C VAL A 80 -8.66 -6.62 0.54
N ASP A 81 -9.65 -6.90 1.39
CA ASP A 81 -10.56 -5.89 1.94
C ASP A 81 -9.92 -5.11 3.11
N ALA A 82 -8.72 -4.59 2.85
CA ALA A 82 -7.90 -3.86 3.82
C ALA A 82 -8.34 -2.39 3.95
N HIS A 83 -9.61 -2.15 4.33
CA HIS A 83 -10.17 -0.81 4.51
C HIS A 83 -9.64 -0.12 5.79
N LEU A 84 -9.87 1.20 5.89
CA LEU A 84 -9.32 2.07 6.93
C LEU A 84 -9.49 1.54 8.38
N ALA A 85 -10.61 0.89 8.70
CA ALA A 85 -10.85 0.39 10.06
C ALA A 85 -9.77 -0.61 10.53
N TYR A 86 -9.21 -1.44 9.64
CA TYR A 86 -8.12 -2.35 10.00
C TYR A 86 -6.87 -1.61 10.48
N TYR A 87 -6.58 -0.46 9.88
CA TYR A 87 -5.44 0.39 10.25
C TYR A 87 -5.71 1.09 11.59
N LEU A 88 -6.88 1.72 11.75
CA LEU A 88 -7.28 2.41 12.98
C LEU A 88 -7.36 1.48 14.19
N GLU A 89 -7.84 0.25 14.00
CA GLU A 89 -7.93 -0.76 15.04
C GLU A 89 -6.62 -1.53 15.27
N LYS A 90 -5.53 -1.15 14.57
CA LYS A 90 -4.21 -1.81 14.61
C LYS A 90 -4.26 -3.31 14.30
N LYS A 91 -5.22 -3.73 13.47
CA LYS A 91 -5.44 -5.13 13.09
C LYS A 91 -4.83 -5.49 11.74
N PHE A 92 -4.47 -4.49 10.91
CA PHE A 92 -4.07 -4.68 9.52
C PHE A 92 -2.95 -5.70 9.36
N LEU A 93 -1.80 -5.48 9.99
CA LEU A 93 -0.64 -6.37 9.86
C LEU A 93 -0.97 -7.81 10.25
N LYS A 94 -1.64 -7.97 11.39
CA LYS A 94 -2.02 -9.29 11.89
C LYS A 94 -2.98 -10.01 10.93
N ARG A 95 -4.04 -9.32 10.49
CA ARG A 95 -5.04 -9.94 9.60
C ARG A 95 -4.47 -10.25 8.22
N LEU A 96 -3.65 -9.34 7.64
CA LEU A 96 -3.00 -9.60 6.37
C LEU A 96 -2.07 -10.83 6.46
N LYS A 97 -1.29 -10.93 7.55
CA LYS A 97 -0.38 -12.07 7.76
C LYS A 97 -1.16 -13.37 7.96
N GLU A 98 -1.99 -13.43 8.99
CA GLU A 98 -2.63 -14.67 9.43
C GLU A 98 -3.69 -15.19 8.46
N ASP A 99 -4.45 -14.29 7.82
CA ASP A 99 -5.61 -14.65 7.01
C ASP A 99 -5.28 -14.76 5.51
N VAL A 100 -4.20 -14.11 5.04
CA VAL A 100 -3.89 -14.04 3.59
C VAL A 100 -2.50 -14.59 3.29
N ILE A 101 -1.43 -14.02 3.84
CA ILE A 101 -0.05 -14.35 3.45
C ILE A 101 0.37 -15.74 3.94
N ASP A 102 0.17 -16.06 5.20
CA ASP A 102 0.52 -17.39 5.73
C ASP A 102 -0.31 -18.51 5.06
N PRO A 103 -1.63 -18.35 4.83
CA PRO A 103 -2.39 -19.30 4.02
C PRO A 103 -1.89 -19.40 2.57
N ALA A 104 -1.48 -18.31 1.93
CA ALA A 104 -0.93 -18.35 0.58
C ALA A 104 0.38 -19.15 0.55
N LYS A 105 1.30 -18.94 1.50
CA LYS A 105 2.53 -19.72 1.64
C LYS A 105 2.24 -21.22 1.84
N ARG A 106 1.28 -21.55 2.72
CA ARG A 106 0.84 -22.96 2.92
C ARG A 106 0.22 -23.60 1.67
N LYS A 107 -0.44 -22.80 0.81
CA LYS A 107 -0.93 -23.25 -0.50
C LYS A 107 0.17 -23.43 -1.52
N GLY A 108 1.42 -23.03 -1.21
CA GLY A 108 2.61 -23.21 -2.05
C GLY A 108 2.86 -22.07 -3.04
N TYR A 109 2.34 -20.86 -2.81
CA TYR A 109 2.83 -19.68 -3.53
C TYR A 109 4.28 -19.39 -3.13
N ARG A 110 5.14 -19.30 -4.14
CA ARG A 110 6.59 -19.06 -3.93
C ARG A 110 6.94 -17.58 -4.01
N LYS A 111 6.18 -16.82 -4.77
CA LYS A 111 6.36 -15.39 -4.96
C LYS A 111 5.07 -14.68 -4.54
N ILE A 112 5.16 -13.81 -3.55
CA ILE A 112 4.03 -13.01 -3.05
C ILE A 112 4.40 -11.54 -3.17
N TRP A 113 3.57 -10.78 -3.87
CA TRP A 113 3.71 -9.36 -4.07
C TRP A 113 2.52 -8.61 -3.48
N LEU A 114 2.77 -7.50 -2.80
CA LEU A 114 1.73 -6.53 -2.46
C LEU A 114 1.73 -5.40 -3.50
N VAL A 115 0.55 -5.06 -3.98
CA VAL A 115 0.32 -3.92 -4.87
C VAL A 115 -0.68 -3.01 -4.19
N GLY A 116 -0.27 -1.80 -3.82
CA GLY A 116 -1.12 -0.89 -3.06
C GLY A 116 -1.11 0.53 -3.58
N ILE A 117 -2.26 1.20 -3.51
CA ILE A 117 -2.45 2.60 -3.87
C ILE A 117 -2.75 3.41 -2.60
N SER A 118 -2.15 4.59 -2.45
CA SER A 118 -2.46 5.52 -1.37
C SER A 118 -2.36 4.86 0.02
N LEU A 119 -3.46 4.69 0.76
CA LEU A 119 -3.50 3.93 2.02
C LEU A 119 -3.00 2.48 1.84
N GLY A 120 -3.38 1.82 0.75
CA GLY A 120 -2.90 0.47 0.43
C GLY A 120 -1.41 0.43 0.12
N GLY A 121 -0.87 1.48 -0.51
CA GLY A 121 0.57 1.65 -0.73
C GLY A 121 1.34 1.80 0.58
N PHE A 122 0.81 2.60 1.50
CA PHE A 122 1.32 2.67 2.88
C PHE A 122 1.29 1.29 3.56
N GLY A 123 0.16 0.57 3.44
CA GLY A 123 0.01 -0.76 4.02
C GLY A 123 1.04 -1.76 3.49
N ALA A 124 1.35 -1.72 2.19
CA ALA A 124 2.36 -2.59 1.58
C ALA A 124 3.76 -2.32 2.14
N LEU A 125 4.16 -1.05 2.23
CA LEU A 125 5.43 -0.63 2.81
C LEU A 125 5.50 -0.99 4.30
N TRP A 126 4.45 -0.70 5.06
CA TRP A 126 4.39 -1.02 6.49
C TRP A 126 4.50 -2.51 6.75
N TYR A 127 3.79 -3.33 5.95
CA TYR A 127 3.89 -4.79 6.09
C TYR A 127 5.32 -5.29 5.81
N ASP A 128 5.97 -4.81 4.76
CA ASP A 128 7.34 -5.20 4.39
C ASP A 128 8.36 -4.86 5.48
N ILE A 129 8.22 -3.68 6.09
CA ILE A 129 9.07 -3.21 7.19
C ILE A 129 8.92 -4.09 8.44
N GLU A 130 7.69 -4.44 8.82
CA GLU A 130 7.41 -5.18 10.05
C GLU A 130 7.55 -6.71 9.89
N ASN A 131 7.53 -7.22 8.64
CA ASN A 131 7.64 -8.65 8.33
C ASN A 131 8.70 -8.91 7.24
N PRO A 132 9.97 -8.60 7.50
CA PRO A 132 11.02 -8.72 6.50
C PRO A 132 11.17 -10.17 6.02
N GLY A 133 11.23 -10.35 4.70
CA GLY A 133 11.37 -11.67 4.06
C GLY A 133 10.06 -12.44 3.84
N ASP A 134 8.91 -11.91 4.24
CA ASP A 134 7.60 -12.52 3.96
C ASP A 134 7.18 -12.36 2.51
N LEU A 135 7.63 -11.28 1.85
CA LEU A 135 7.25 -10.90 0.50
C LEU A 135 8.42 -11.05 -0.49
N THR A 136 8.09 -11.34 -1.74
CA THR A 136 9.01 -11.21 -2.86
C THR A 136 9.25 -9.74 -3.18
N GLY A 137 8.21 -8.92 -3.14
CA GLY A 137 8.32 -7.49 -3.33
C GLY A 137 7.01 -6.75 -3.17
N ILE A 138 7.08 -5.45 -3.36
CA ILE A 138 5.95 -4.52 -3.27
C ILE A 138 5.95 -3.54 -4.44
N VAL A 139 4.76 -3.11 -4.82
CA VAL A 139 4.49 -1.98 -5.69
C VAL A 139 3.65 -0.99 -4.91
N ALA A 140 4.18 0.17 -4.62
CA ALA A 140 3.48 1.26 -3.94
C ALA A 140 3.19 2.39 -4.93
N LEU A 141 1.91 2.69 -5.14
CA LEU A 141 1.45 3.76 -6.02
C LEU A 141 0.93 4.93 -5.19
N SER A 142 1.58 6.09 -5.30
CA SER A 142 1.27 7.31 -4.52
C SER A 142 0.96 7.00 -3.05
N PRO A 143 1.86 6.32 -2.32
CA PRO A 143 1.57 5.90 -0.96
C PRO A 143 1.36 7.09 -0.03
N TYR A 144 0.43 6.95 0.94
CA TYR A 144 0.36 7.85 2.07
C TYR A 144 1.54 7.55 3.02
N LEU A 145 2.47 8.48 3.20
CA LEU A 145 3.67 8.23 4.00
C LEU A 145 3.65 8.94 5.38
N GLY A 146 2.47 9.27 5.87
CA GLY A 146 2.34 9.77 7.22
C GLY A 146 1.79 11.19 7.32
N ASP A 147 1.72 11.67 8.55
CA ASP A 147 1.15 12.97 8.87
C ASP A 147 2.05 14.14 8.45
N PRO A 148 1.50 15.33 8.18
CA PRO A 148 2.27 16.49 7.76
C PRO A 148 3.44 16.83 8.67
N GLU A 149 3.28 16.65 9.98
CA GLU A 149 4.32 16.93 10.98
C GLU A 149 5.55 16.05 10.78
N MET A 150 5.34 14.75 10.51
CA MET A 150 6.42 13.81 10.24
C MET A 150 7.11 14.11 8.90
N VAL A 151 6.34 14.41 7.87
CA VAL A 151 6.86 14.84 6.56
C VAL A 151 7.70 16.10 6.68
N ASP A 152 7.24 17.08 7.46
CA ASP A 152 7.96 18.33 7.72
C ASP A 152 9.26 18.10 8.50
N GLU A 153 9.26 17.17 9.45
CA GLU A 153 10.48 16.80 10.21
C GLU A 153 11.55 16.26 9.27
N VAL A 154 11.20 15.28 8.44
CA VAL A 154 12.12 14.67 7.47
C VAL A 154 12.57 15.69 6.42
N SER A 155 11.66 16.55 5.96
CA SER A 155 11.97 17.62 5.01
C SER A 155 13.00 18.61 5.58
N ARG A 156 12.81 19.07 6.83
CA ARG A 156 13.76 19.97 7.50
C ARG A 156 15.13 19.36 7.74
N ALA A 157 15.20 18.04 7.86
CA ALA A 157 16.46 17.30 7.93
C ALA A 157 17.21 17.21 6.59
N GLY A 158 16.58 17.63 5.48
CA GLY A 158 17.15 17.51 4.13
C GLY A 158 16.75 16.24 3.38
N GLY A 159 15.63 15.62 3.78
CA GLY A 159 15.08 14.40 3.19
C GLY A 159 15.45 13.13 3.95
N LEU A 160 14.91 12.00 3.48
CA LEU A 160 15.00 10.73 4.19
C LEU A 160 16.46 10.24 4.37
N ALA A 161 17.32 10.45 3.39
CA ALA A 161 18.73 10.09 3.47
C ALA A 161 19.47 10.84 4.58
N ALA A 162 19.21 12.15 4.73
CA ALA A 162 19.84 12.99 5.74
C ALA A 162 19.16 12.91 7.12
N TRP A 163 17.91 12.42 7.18
CA TRP A 163 17.17 12.33 8.42
C TRP A 163 17.74 11.26 9.36
N HIS A 164 17.94 11.60 10.62
CA HIS A 164 18.39 10.69 11.67
C HIS A 164 17.34 10.64 12.77
N PRO A 165 16.58 9.52 12.88
CA PRO A 165 15.63 9.37 13.96
C PRO A 165 16.36 9.37 15.31
N LEU A 166 15.76 10.00 16.31
CA LEU A 166 16.31 10.03 17.67
C LEU A 166 16.63 8.59 18.14
N ALA A 167 17.85 8.42 18.65
CA ALA A 167 18.27 7.14 19.22
C ALA A 167 17.69 6.98 20.60
N GLY A 168 16.91 5.93 20.83
CA GLY A 168 16.40 5.53 22.14
C GLY A 168 15.07 6.22 22.51
N GLY A 169 14.10 5.41 22.83
CA GLY A 169 12.75 5.80 23.25
C GLY A 169 11.69 4.93 22.57
N ASP A 170 10.50 4.92 23.16
CA ASP A 170 9.30 4.38 22.50
C ASP A 170 8.99 5.29 21.30
N LEU A 171 9.43 4.88 20.11
CA LEU A 171 9.06 5.56 18.90
C LEU A 171 7.57 5.34 18.64
N ASP A 172 6.87 6.40 18.32
CA ASP A 172 5.52 6.28 17.78
C ASP A 172 5.52 5.54 16.43
N ASP A 173 4.34 5.16 15.97
CA ASP A 173 4.19 4.37 14.76
C ASP A 173 4.73 5.09 13.51
N GLN A 174 4.67 6.43 13.45
CA GLN A 174 5.17 7.23 12.34
C GLN A 174 6.69 7.17 12.23
N HIS A 175 7.39 7.45 13.32
CA HIS A 175 8.85 7.38 13.36
C HIS A 175 9.38 5.96 13.07
N ARG A 176 8.67 4.92 13.54
CA ARG A 176 9.02 3.52 13.22
C ARG A 176 8.97 3.25 11.72
N ILE A 177 7.89 3.68 11.07
CA ILE A 177 7.71 3.48 9.64
C ILE A 177 8.79 4.23 8.85
N TRP A 178 9.01 5.51 9.15
CA TRP A 178 10.02 6.30 8.45
C TRP A 178 11.45 5.77 8.67
N ARG A 179 11.75 5.22 9.86
CA ARG A 179 13.01 4.49 10.11
C ARG A 179 13.12 3.25 9.22
N GLY A 180 12.00 2.52 9.04
CA GLY A 180 11.94 1.38 8.13
C GLY A 180 12.16 1.80 6.69
N LEU A 181 11.51 2.87 6.21
CA LEU A 181 11.72 3.44 4.87
C LEU A 181 13.18 3.85 4.65
N LYS A 182 13.82 4.46 5.65
CA LYS A 182 15.25 4.78 5.59
C LYS A 182 16.14 3.56 5.40
N SER A 183 15.72 2.38 5.88
CA SER A 183 16.51 1.16 5.69
C SER A 183 16.69 0.77 4.23
N TYR A 184 15.86 1.27 3.32
CA TYR A 184 15.96 1.05 1.87
C TYR A 184 17.16 1.76 1.21
N GLU A 185 17.85 2.68 1.91
CA GLU A 185 19.18 3.18 1.49
C GLU A 185 20.17 2.06 1.28
N ARG A 186 20.01 0.94 2.01
CA ARG A 186 20.80 -0.26 1.78
C ARG A 186 20.18 -1.04 0.62
N ARG A 187 20.83 -0.99 -0.54
CA ARG A 187 20.32 -1.63 -1.77
C ARG A 187 19.92 -3.08 -1.58
N GLU A 188 20.59 -3.83 -0.72
CA GLU A 188 20.27 -5.23 -0.41
C GLU A 188 18.88 -5.43 0.17
N SER A 189 18.29 -4.39 0.79
CA SER A 189 16.95 -4.47 1.37
C SER A 189 15.82 -4.13 0.40
N CYS A 190 16.10 -3.48 -0.73
CA CYS A 190 15.06 -3.00 -1.65
C CYS A 190 15.31 -3.32 -3.14
N ALA A 191 16.56 -3.61 -3.55
CA ALA A 191 16.87 -3.82 -4.96
C ALA A 191 16.04 -4.94 -5.59
N GLY A 192 15.38 -4.64 -6.70
CA GLY A 192 14.53 -5.58 -7.43
C GLY A 192 13.20 -5.94 -6.76
N ARG A 193 12.89 -5.37 -5.58
CA ARG A 193 11.71 -5.76 -4.80
C ARG A 193 10.81 -4.62 -4.30
N VAL A 194 11.29 -3.39 -4.23
CA VAL A 194 10.48 -2.22 -3.81
C VAL A 194 10.33 -1.27 -4.98
N TYR A 195 9.14 -1.17 -5.54
CA TYR A 195 8.83 -0.30 -6.66
C TYR A 195 7.88 0.81 -6.22
N LEU A 196 8.22 2.04 -6.56
CA LEU A 196 7.45 3.24 -6.26
C LEU A 196 6.96 3.89 -7.55
N GLY A 197 5.68 4.26 -7.60
CA GLY A 197 5.13 5.05 -8.69
C GLY A 197 4.29 6.21 -8.17
N TYR A 198 4.48 7.43 -8.68
CA TYR A 198 3.65 8.57 -8.27
C TYR A 198 3.55 9.65 -9.35
N GLY A 199 2.49 10.44 -9.26
CA GLY A 199 2.31 11.62 -10.09
C GLY A 199 3.09 12.83 -9.54
N LEU A 200 3.74 13.60 -10.42
CA LEU A 200 4.55 14.75 -10.01
C LEU A 200 3.72 15.89 -9.40
N GLN A 201 2.42 15.95 -9.65
CA GLN A 201 1.47 16.87 -9.01
C GLN A 201 0.58 16.18 -7.97
N ASP A 202 0.96 14.99 -7.52
CA ASP A 202 0.26 14.30 -6.44
C ASP A 202 0.38 15.09 -5.13
N LYS A 203 -0.67 15.09 -4.33
CA LYS A 203 -0.66 15.69 -2.98
C LYS A 203 0.39 15.05 -2.06
N PHE A 204 0.83 13.83 -2.38
CA PHE A 204 1.88 13.10 -1.67
C PHE A 204 3.22 13.10 -2.42
N ALA A 205 3.37 13.88 -3.50
CA ALA A 205 4.61 13.91 -4.27
C ALA A 205 5.86 14.28 -3.44
N THR A 206 5.70 15.13 -2.42
CA THR A 206 6.82 15.50 -1.53
C THR A 206 7.35 14.31 -0.74
N PRO A 207 6.56 13.62 0.09
CA PRO A 207 7.04 12.43 0.81
C PRO A 207 7.40 11.26 -0.12
N ASP A 208 6.70 11.08 -1.24
CA ASP A 208 7.05 10.06 -2.25
C ASP A 208 8.43 10.34 -2.88
N GLY A 209 8.74 11.61 -3.14
CA GLY A 209 10.06 12.02 -3.62
C GLY A 209 11.18 11.78 -2.60
N MET A 210 10.89 11.89 -1.30
CA MET A 210 11.86 11.54 -0.24
C MET A 210 12.14 10.04 -0.20
N LEU A 211 11.12 9.21 -0.40
CA LEU A 211 11.29 7.76 -0.54
C LEU A 211 12.03 7.41 -1.84
N ALA A 212 11.67 8.05 -2.96
CA ALA A 212 12.34 7.86 -4.25
C ALA A 212 13.85 8.10 -4.17
N ALA A 213 14.28 9.08 -3.37
CA ALA A 213 15.70 9.43 -3.23
C ALA A 213 16.56 8.33 -2.60
N VAL A 214 15.96 7.36 -1.91
CA VAL A 214 16.67 6.23 -1.28
C VAL A 214 16.47 4.91 -2.03
N LEU A 215 15.63 4.89 -3.07
CA LEU A 215 15.42 3.72 -3.92
C LEU A 215 16.35 3.75 -5.15
N PRO A 216 16.66 2.57 -5.74
CA PRO A 216 17.30 2.50 -7.05
C PRO A 216 16.45 3.24 -8.10
N PRO A 217 17.04 4.11 -8.95
CA PRO A 217 16.28 4.91 -9.93
C PRO A 217 15.41 4.06 -10.87
N GLU A 218 15.84 2.86 -11.22
CA GLU A 218 15.11 1.92 -12.08
C GLU A 218 13.86 1.31 -11.41
N GLN A 219 13.65 1.58 -10.14
CA GLN A 219 12.49 1.14 -9.35
C GLN A 219 11.51 2.29 -9.07
N VAL A 220 11.80 3.51 -9.57
CA VAL A 220 10.98 4.70 -9.39
C VAL A 220 10.35 5.09 -10.72
N PHE A 221 9.02 5.19 -10.74
CA PHE A 221 8.22 5.55 -11.90
C PHE A 221 7.47 6.85 -11.60
N THR A 222 7.66 7.86 -12.43
CA THR A 222 6.98 9.15 -12.26
C THR A 222 6.36 9.60 -13.57
N ILE A 223 5.16 10.20 -13.48
CA ILE A 223 4.50 10.84 -14.62
C ILE A 223 3.85 12.15 -14.17
N GLU A 224 3.50 13.00 -15.13
CA GLU A 224 2.67 14.17 -14.87
C GLU A 224 1.28 13.74 -14.38
N GLY A 225 0.74 14.45 -13.38
CA GLY A 225 -0.60 14.23 -12.85
C GLY A 225 -0.65 14.10 -11.33
N GLY A 226 -1.87 14.01 -10.81
CA GLY A 226 -2.17 14.03 -9.38
C GLY A 226 -2.65 12.69 -8.82
N HIS A 227 -3.29 12.74 -7.66
CA HIS A 227 -3.73 11.59 -6.89
C HIS A 227 -5.05 11.00 -7.41
N HIS A 228 -5.03 10.30 -8.54
CA HIS A 228 -6.24 9.75 -9.18
C HIS A 228 -5.94 8.56 -10.11
N TRP A 229 -6.96 7.75 -10.37
CA TRP A 229 -6.90 6.49 -11.12
C TRP A 229 -6.23 6.57 -12.50
N PRO A 230 -6.47 7.58 -13.37
CA PRO A 230 -5.78 7.69 -14.65
C PRO A 230 -4.24 7.69 -14.53
N VAL A 231 -3.69 8.37 -13.51
CA VAL A 231 -2.25 8.38 -13.23
C VAL A 231 -1.78 6.99 -12.80
N TRP A 232 -2.47 6.38 -11.86
CA TRP A 232 -2.09 5.06 -11.35
C TRP A 232 -2.20 3.95 -12.40
N ARG A 233 -3.18 4.03 -13.31
CA ARG A 233 -3.28 3.10 -14.45
C ARG A 233 -2.09 3.21 -15.38
N THR A 234 -1.65 4.43 -15.71
CA THR A 234 -0.48 4.63 -16.56
C THR A 234 0.79 4.10 -15.89
N LEU A 235 1.00 4.42 -14.61
CA LEU A 235 2.13 3.90 -13.83
C LEU A 235 2.12 2.38 -13.77
N TRP A 236 0.95 1.77 -13.56
CA TRP A 236 0.79 0.32 -13.56
C TRP A 236 1.17 -0.30 -14.90
N ASP A 237 0.68 0.25 -16.00
CA ASP A 237 1.02 -0.21 -17.36
C ASP A 237 2.53 -0.10 -17.63
N ASP A 238 3.19 0.95 -17.18
CA ASP A 238 4.63 1.13 -17.37
C ASP A 238 5.45 0.15 -16.51
N MET A 239 5.02 -0.13 -15.28
CA MET A 239 5.61 -1.16 -14.43
C MET A 239 5.46 -2.56 -15.03
N LEU A 240 4.29 -2.88 -15.61
CA LEU A 240 4.07 -4.15 -16.31
C LEU A 240 4.98 -4.29 -17.54
N LYS A 241 5.13 -3.22 -18.35
CA LYS A 241 6.07 -3.19 -19.49
C LYS A 241 7.53 -3.38 -19.06
N SER A 242 7.89 -2.82 -17.91
CA SER A 242 9.23 -2.94 -17.31
C SER A 242 9.48 -4.30 -16.66
N ARG A 243 8.49 -5.21 -16.68
CA ARG A 243 8.57 -6.58 -16.19
C ARG A 243 9.03 -6.67 -14.73
N VAL A 244 8.50 -5.78 -13.88
CA VAL A 244 8.90 -5.70 -12.46
C VAL A 244 8.69 -7.01 -11.69
N PHE A 245 7.71 -7.83 -12.09
CA PHE A 245 7.38 -9.10 -11.45
C PHE A 245 8.22 -10.30 -11.93
N ASP A 246 9.01 -10.14 -12.98
CA ASP A 246 9.87 -11.19 -13.53
C ASP A 246 11.25 -11.22 -12.86
N LYS A 247 11.61 -10.12 -12.20
CA LYS A 247 12.90 -10.02 -11.49
C LYS A 247 12.82 -10.89 -10.24
N ASP A 248 13.63 -11.92 -10.20
CA ASP A 248 13.89 -12.63 -8.96
C ASP A 248 14.76 -11.70 -8.10
N GLY A 249 14.29 -11.29 -6.94
CA GLY A 249 15.01 -10.38 -6.04
C GLY A 249 16.32 -10.97 -5.46
N LYS A 250 17.05 -11.71 -6.28
CA LYS A 250 18.34 -12.32 -6.02
C LYS A 250 19.14 -12.32 -7.32
N ASP A 251 19.83 -11.25 -7.59
CA ASP A 251 21.06 -11.18 -8.39
C ASP A 251 22.12 -10.46 -7.55
#